data_be34d12427af19d60a5a2f38460d35dd
#
_entry.id   be34d12427af19d60a5a2f38460d35dd
#
_cell.length_a   1.000
_cell.length_b   1.000
_cell.length_c   1.000
_cell.angle_alpha   90.00
_cell.angle_beta   90.00
_cell.angle_gamma   90.00
#
_symmetry.space_group_name_H-M   'P 1'
#
loop_
_entity.id
_entity.type
_entity.pdbx_description
1 polymer ?
#
loop_
_entity_poly.entity_id
_entity_poly.type
_entity_poly.pdbx_seq_one_letter_code
_entity_poly.pdbx_strand_id
1 'polypeptide(L)'
;MTRRFTRLAWTAATFTYLLIILGAIVRITGSGLGCGEHWPLCNGKLLPPLDLPTLIEYGHRLAAAAVSGLVAALAAYAWWLRRGAGSGERYPPGKTAYVALALLALQVLLGAVTVKLSLPPWTVILHLGTAMLLLATLIVAAKLTPGASPGIPRTPPLRPALYALALGFVTVLFGALTANLGAASACLGFPLCNDQFIPAGSYLQHIHWTHRLFAYTLFAYVVWWAARSKRPGPWYVVALVILQGAVAAAMVLSGLPQPLQAAHVAVGGAVWAALVLAVL
;
A
#
# COMPACT_ATOMS: atom_id res chain seq x y z
N MET A 1 6.11 -3.27 28.57
CA MET A 1 5.08 -3.97 27.79
C MET A 1 4.73 -3.23 26.51
N THR A 2 4.43 -1.95 26.54
CA THR A 2 4.11 -1.11 25.36
C THR A 2 5.20 -1.08 24.27
N ARG A 3 6.49 -1.06 24.63
CA ARG A 3 7.60 -1.08 23.65
C ARG A 3 7.62 -2.36 22.79
N ARG A 4 7.25 -3.53 23.35
CA ARG A 4 7.19 -4.79 22.59
C ARG A 4 6.05 -4.76 21.57
N PHE A 5 4.88 -4.25 21.97
CA PHE A 5 3.74 -4.07 21.06
C PHE A 5 4.10 -3.14 19.89
N THR A 6 4.69 -1.97 20.19
CA THR A 6 5.13 -1.00 19.18
C THR A 6 6.14 -1.61 18.22
N ARG A 7 7.14 -2.36 18.71
CA ARG A 7 8.10 -3.05 17.84
C ARG A 7 7.43 -4.06 16.93
N LEU A 8 6.53 -4.90 17.47
CA LEU A 8 5.81 -5.89 16.69
C LEU A 8 4.93 -5.22 15.62
N ALA A 9 4.23 -4.12 15.95
CA ALA A 9 3.42 -3.38 15.00
C ALA A 9 4.26 -2.75 13.88
N TRP A 10 5.43 -2.16 14.18
CA TRP A 10 6.36 -1.66 13.16
C TRP A 10 6.93 -2.79 12.30
N THR A 11 7.30 -3.93 12.88
CA THR A 11 7.75 -5.09 12.12
C THR A 11 6.66 -5.55 11.16
N ALA A 12 5.42 -5.71 11.63
CA ALA A 12 4.29 -6.08 10.78
C ALA A 12 4.04 -5.05 9.66
N ALA A 13 4.12 -3.74 9.95
CA ALA A 13 3.97 -2.68 8.96
C ALA A 13 5.09 -2.74 7.89
N THR A 14 6.34 -2.92 8.29
CA THR A 14 7.49 -3.03 7.37
C THR A 14 7.35 -4.24 6.45
N PHE A 15 7.01 -5.40 7.02
CA PHE A 15 6.82 -6.62 6.22
C PHE A 15 5.59 -6.51 5.30
N THR A 16 4.52 -5.85 5.73
CA THR A 16 3.36 -5.55 4.88
C THR A 16 3.75 -4.65 3.71
N TYR A 17 4.55 -3.60 3.94
CA TYR A 17 5.05 -2.73 2.88
C TYR A 17 5.91 -3.51 1.87
N LEU A 18 6.84 -4.34 2.34
CA LEU A 18 7.66 -5.20 1.47
C LEU A 18 6.82 -6.21 0.69
N LEU A 19 5.78 -6.75 1.32
CA LEU A 19 4.84 -7.67 0.68
C LEU A 19 4.03 -7.00 -0.43
N ILE A 20 3.65 -5.72 -0.28
CA ILE A 20 3.00 -4.93 -1.33
C ILE A 20 3.93 -4.80 -2.54
N ILE A 21 5.22 -4.53 -2.33
CA ILE A 21 6.21 -4.45 -3.42
C ILE A 21 6.37 -5.82 -4.09
N LEU A 22 6.46 -6.89 -3.32
CA LEU A 22 6.56 -8.25 -3.86
C LEU A 22 5.32 -8.62 -4.67
N GLY A 23 4.11 -8.25 -4.21
CA GLY A 23 2.87 -8.42 -4.97
C GLY A 23 2.86 -7.65 -6.30
N ALA A 24 3.46 -6.45 -6.33
CA ALA A 24 3.66 -5.73 -7.57
C ALA A 24 4.63 -6.47 -8.51
N ILE A 25 5.72 -7.05 -7.99
CA ILE A 25 6.65 -7.86 -8.77
C ILE A 25 5.94 -9.08 -9.38
N VAL A 26 5.11 -9.81 -8.59
CA VAL A 26 4.27 -10.91 -9.10
C VAL A 26 3.46 -10.48 -10.32
N ARG A 27 2.80 -9.31 -10.25
CA ARG A 27 2.02 -8.76 -11.36
C ARG A 27 2.88 -8.37 -12.56
N ILE A 28 3.97 -7.63 -12.31
CA ILE A 28 4.87 -7.07 -13.35
C ILE A 28 5.54 -8.17 -14.15
N THR A 29 5.89 -9.28 -13.51
CA THR A 29 6.53 -10.45 -14.14
C THR A 29 5.53 -11.42 -14.76
N GLY A 30 4.22 -11.17 -14.64
CA GLY A 30 3.19 -12.11 -15.11
C GLY A 30 3.13 -13.41 -14.29
N SER A 31 3.68 -13.44 -13.09
CA SER A 31 3.82 -14.63 -12.25
C SER A 31 2.57 -14.98 -11.42
N GLY A 32 1.48 -14.22 -11.56
CA GLY A 32 0.31 -14.33 -10.67
C GLY A 32 -0.48 -15.63 -10.75
N LEU A 33 -0.19 -16.51 -11.72
CA LEU A 33 -0.74 -17.87 -11.85
C LEU A 33 0.39 -18.93 -11.94
N GLY A 34 1.59 -18.64 -11.48
CA GLY A 34 2.69 -19.60 -11.43
C GLY A 34 2.37 -20.83 -10.55
N CYS A 35 1.55 -20.66 -9.52
CA CYS A 35 1.01 -21.73 -8.69
C CYS A 35 -0.32 -22.32 -9.21
N GLY A 36 -0.74 -21.95 -10.42
CA GLY A 36 -2.05 -22.30 -10.98
C GLY A 36 -3.20 -21.68 -10.15
N GLU A 37 -4.41 -22.20 -10.36
CA GLU A 37 -5.61 -21.77 -9.61
C GLU A 37 -5.74 -22.43 -8.23
N HIS A 38 -4.74 -23.23 -7.82
CA HIS A 38 -4.73 -23.92 -6.54
C HIS A 38 -4.43 -22.94 -5.40
N TRP A 39 -5.26 -22.96 -4.38
CA TRP A 39 -5.07 -22.19 -3.16
C TRP A 39 -5.56 -23.00 -1.96
N PRO A 40 -4.85 -23.05 -0.83
CA PRO A 40 -3.60 -22.32 -0.48
C PRO A 40 -2.31 -22.95 -1.04
N LEU A 41 -2.34 -24.19 -1.52
CA LEU A 41 -1.18 -24.92 -2.04
C LEU A 41 -0.76 -24.40 -3.41
N CYS A 42 0.50 -24.62 -3.80
CA CYS A 42 1.05 -24.26 -5.09
C CYS A 42 1.02 -25.51 -6.00
N ASN A 43 0.18 -25.50 -7.04
CA ASN A 43 -0.05 -26.66 -7.92
C ASN A 43 -0.41 -27.94 -7.12
N GLY A 44 -1.14 -27.78 -6.02
CA GLY A 44 -1.52 -28.87 -5.13
C GLY A 44 -0.38 -29.45 -4.28
N LYS A 45 0.81 -28.83 -4.29
CA LYS A 45 2.01 -29.28 -3.58
C LYS A 45 2.50 -28.27 -2.55
N LEU A 46 3.17 -28.74 -1.51
CA LEU A 46 3.87 -27.89 -0.52
C LEU A 46 5.20 -27.37 -1.08
N LEU A 47 5.89 -28.16 -1.89
CA LEU A 47 7.11 -27.75 -2.59
C LEU A 47 6.80 -27.69 -4.08
N PRO A 48 6.69 -26.49 -4.67
CA PRO A 48 6.35 -26.32 -6.07
C PRO A 48 7.55 -26.58 -6.99
N PRO A 49 7.33 -26.68 -8.32
CA PRO A 49 8.39 -26.66 -9.32
C PRO A 49 9.29 -25.41 -9.17
N LEU A 50 10.58 -25.57 -9.54
CA LEU A 50 11.59 -24.51 -9.40
C LEU A 50 11.69 -23.60 -10.65
N ASP A 51 10.59 -23.36 -11.35
CA ASP A 51 10.54 -22.35 -12.41
C ASP A 51 10.32 -20.93 -11.82
N LEU A 52 10.82 -19.94 -12.51
CA LEU A 52 10.87 -18.56 -11.98
C LEU A 52 9.49 -17.97 -11.67
N PRO A 53 8.45 -18.06 -12.53
CA PRO A 53 7.11 -17.57 -12.22
C PRO A 53 6.51 -18.22 -10.97
N THR A 54 6.65 -19.53 -10.84
CA THR A 54 6.16 -20.29 -9.68
C THR A 54 6.88 -19.87 -8.40
N LEU A 55 8.21 -19.70 -8.44
CA LEU A 55 9.00 -19.25 -7.28
C LEU A 55 8.63 -17.85 -6.83
N ILE A 56 8.37 -16.92 -7.76
CA ILE A 56 7.94 -15.55 -7.44
C ILE A 56 6.57 -15.55 -6.74
N GLU A 57 5.58 -16.26 -7.29
CA GLU A 57 4.27 -16.35 -6.66
C GLU A 57 4.31 -17.09 -5.33
N TYR A 58 5.01 -18.21 -5.26
CA TYR A 58 5.17 -18.98 -4.03
C TYR A 58 5.88 -18.17 -2.94
N GLY A 59 6.92 -17.44 -3.29
CA GLY A 59 7.60 -16.50 -2.39
C GLY A 59 6.65 -15.44 -1.84
N HIS A 60 5.76 -14.89 -2.68
CA HIS A 60 4.72 -13.95 -2.24
C HIS A 60 3.75 -14.62 -1.25
N ARG A 61 3.30 -15.85 -1.49
CA ARG A 61 2.43 -16.60 -0.57
C ARG A 61 3.11 -16.89 0.76
N LEU A 62 4.40 -17.26 0.77
CA LEU A 62 5.17 -17.47 2.00
C LEU A 62 5.34 -16.16 2.79
N ALA A 63 5.67 -15.07 2.11
CA ALA A 63 5.76 -13.76 2.76
C ALA A 63 4.40 -13.31 3.31
N ALA A 64 3.29 -13.60 2.61
CA ALA A 64 1.94 -13.34 3.10
C ALA A 64 1.60 -14.18 4.34
N ALA A 65 2.03 -15.44 4.40
CA ALA A 65 1.89 -16.28 5.60
C ALA A 65 2.68 -15.72 6.78
N ALA A 66 3.91 -15.23 6.56
CA ALA A 66 4.71 -14.58 7.59
C ALA A 66 4.06 -13.31 8.13
N VAL A 67 3.55 -12.43 7.25
CA VAL A 67 2.79 -11.23 7.64
C VAL A 67 1.53 -11.62 8.41
N SER A 68 0.83 -12.67 7.98
CA SER A 68 -0.36 -13.17 8.69
C SER A 68 -0.03 -13.60 10.11
N GLY A 69 1.09 -14.31 10.32
CA GLY A 69 1.59 -14.68 11.64
C GLY A 69 1.91 -13.46 12.51
N LEU A 70 2.56 -12.43 11.94
CA LEU A 70 2.90 -11.18 12.67
C LEU A 70 1.65 -10.41 13.10
N VAL A 71 0.65 -10.27 12.23
CA VAL A 71 -0.60 -9.55 12.54
C VAL A 71 -1.45 -10.34 13.55
N ALA A 72 -1.53 -11.67 13.41
CA ALA A 72 -2.20 -12.54 14.37
C ALA A 72 -1.53 -12.47 15.75
N ALA A 73 -0.18 -12.50 15.80
CA ALA A 73 0.57 -12.33 17.04
C ALA A 73 0.34 -10.96 17.68
N LEU A 74 0.25 -9.89 16.86
CA LEU A 74 -0.07 -8.53 17.33
C LEU A 74 -1.46 -8.48 17.99
N ALA A 75 -2.47 -9.09 17.35
CA ALA A 75 -3.83 -9.15 17.88
C ALA A 75 -3.91 -10.00 19.16
N ALA A 76 -3.25 -11.16 19.18
CA ALA A 76 -3.17 -12.02 20.36
C ALA A 76 -2.46 -11.33 21.53
N TYR A 77 -1.37 -10.60 21.26
CA TYR A 77 -0.66 -9.83 22.27
C TYR A 77 -1.50 -8.66 22.80
N ALA A 78 -2.25 -7.98 21.94
CA ALA A 78 -3.20 -6.94 22.36
C ALA A 78 -4.30 -7.53 23.28
N TRP A 79 -4.82 -8.71 22.96
CA TRP A 79 -5.80 -9.40 23.77
C TRP A 79 -5.25 -9.82 25.13
N TRP A 80 -4.03 -10.38 25.16
CA TRP A 80 -3.37 -10.76 26.40
C TRP A 80 -3.13 -9.55 27.32
N LEU A 81 -2.66 -8.42 26.76
CA LEU A 81 -2.48 -7.16 27.50
C LEU A 81 -3.79 -6.66 28.12
N ARG A 82 -4.90 -6.78 27.41
CA ARG A 82 -6.23 -6.37 27.91
C ARG A 82 -6.72 -7.25 29.08
N ARG A 83 -6.40 -8.55 29.05
CA ARG A 83 -6.77 -9.45 30.16
C ARG A 83 -5.99 -9.20 31.44
N GLY A 84 -4.75 -8.74 31.34
CA GLY A 84 -3.91 -8.41 32.50
C GLY A 84 -4.12 -6.99 33.05
N ALA A 85 -4.91 -6.14 32.36
CA ALA A 85 -5.18 -4.80 32.81
C ALA A 85 -6.34 -4.78 33.81
N GLY A 86 -6.14 -4.18 34.99
CA GLY A 86 -7.21 -3.86 35.92
C GLY A 86 -8.22 -2.88 35.30
N SER A 87 -9.43 -2.80 35.87
CA SER A 87 -10.58 -2.04 35.34
C SER A 87 -10.37 -0.51 35.17
N GLY A 88 -9.19 0.01 35.49
CA GLY A 88 -8.83 1.44 35.37
C GLY A 88 -7.73 1.77 34.37
N GLU A 89 -7.02 0.79 33.82
CA GLU A 89 -5.93 1.07 32.88
C GLU A 89 -6.42 1.14 31.42
N ARG A 90 -6.29 2.31 30.81
CA ARG A 90 -6.49 2.49 29.36
C ARG A 90 -5.35 1.82 28.59
N TYR A 91 -5.53 0.57 28.16
CA TYR A 91 -4.66 -0.04 27.14
C TYR A 91 -5.09 0.40 25.74
N PRO A 92 -4.21 1.12 25.00
CA PRO A 92 -4.66 1.89 23.86
C PRO A 92 -4.90 1.15 22.55
N PRO A 93 -4.10 0.18 22.09
CA PRO A 93 -4.21 -0.17 20.66
C PRO A 93 -5.01 -1.45 20.37
N GLY A 94 -5.77 -1.97 21.31
CA GLY A 94 -6.54 -3.21 21.09
C GLY A 94 -7.50 -3.10 19.90
N LYS A 95 -8.17 -1.96 19.72
CA LYS A 95 -9.09 -1.77 18.59
C LYS A 95 -8.36 -1.79 17.25
N THR A 96 -7.21 -1.11 17.12
CA THR A 96 -6.44 -1.07 15.87
C THR A 96 -5.83 -2.43 15.52
N ALA A 97 -5.38 -3.22 16.50
CA ALA A 97 -4.90 -4.58 16.27
C ALA A 97 -6.00 -5.52 15.76
N TYR A 98 -7.22 -5.38 16.26
CA TYR A 98 -8.37 -6.18 15.78
C TYR A 98 -8.85 -5.73 14.40
N VAL A 99 -8.83 -4.42 14.11
CA VAL A 99 -9.09 -3.90 12.76
C VAL A 99 -8.04 -4.43 11.78
N ALA A 100 -6.75 -4.44 12.16
CA ALA A 100 -5.69 -5.03 11.34
C ALA A 100 -5.93 -6.53 11.09
N LEU A 101 -6.37 -7.29 12.09
CA LEU A 101 -6.71 -8.71 11.93
C LEU A 101 -7.90 -8.91 10.99
N ALA A 102 -8.94 -8.08 11.09
CA ALA A 102 -10.10 -8.14 10.20
C ALA A 102 -9.71 -7.79 8.74
N LEU A 103 -8.88 -6.73 8.54
CA LEU A 103 -8.35 -6.38 7.23
C LEU A 103 -7.44 -7.48 6.66
N LEU A 104 -6.65 -8.15 7.51
CA LEU A 104 -5.85 -9.30 7.10
C LEU A 104 -6.74 -10.46 6.62
N ALA A 105 -7.81 -10.79 7.36
CA ALA A 105 -8.74 -11.84 6.94
C ALA A 105 -9.37 -11.52 5.57
N LEU A 106 -9.80 -10.27 5.38
CA LEU A 106 -10.30 -9.80 4.09
C LEU A 106 -9.22 -9.86 3.01
N GLN A 107 -7.98 -9.51 3.32
CA GLN A 107 -6.84 -9.55 2.40
C GLN A 107 -6.55 -10.98 1.91
N VAL A 108 -6.55 -11.96 2.83
CA VAL A 108 -6.36 -13.37 2.51
C VAL A 108 -7.50 -13.89 1.60
N LEU A 109 -8.73 -13.53 1.94
CA LEU A 109 -9.91 -13.89 1.14
C LEU A 109 -9.85 -13.29 -0.27
N LEU A 110 -9.54 -11.98 -0.38
CA LEU A 110 -9.38 -11.31 -1.68
C LEU A 110 -8.25 -11.92 -2.50
N GLY A 111 -7.13 -12.31 -1.87
CA GLY A 111 -6.04 -13.02 -2.53
C GLY A 111 -6.49 -14.36 -3.10
N ALA A 112 -7.23 -15.16 -2.34
CA ALA A 112 -7.79 -16.43 -2.80
C ALA A 112 -8.77 -16.24 -3.97
N VAL A 113 -9.68 -15.25 -3.85
CA VAL A 113 -10.64 -14.92 -4.92
C VAL A 113 -9.92 -14.46 -6.18
N THR A 114 -8.88 -13.62 -6.04
CA THR A 114 -8.07 -13.12 -7.17
C THR A 114 -7.45 -14.25 -7.97
N VAL A 115 -6.85 -15.23 -7.29
CA VAL A 115 -6.27 -16.42 -7.94
C VAL A 115 -7.34 -17.29 -8.60
N LYS A 116 -8.42 -17.60 -7.87
CA LYS A 116 -9.50 -18.48 -8.36
C LYS A 116 -10.29 -17.92 -9.55
N LEU A 117 -10.33 -16.60 -9.70
CA LEU A 117 -10.98 -15.91 -10.81
C LEU A 117 -9.99 -15.56 -11.94
N SER A 118 -8.76 -16.08 -11.92
CA SER A 118 -7.74 -15.82 -12.95
C SER A 118 -7.39 -14.34 -13.10
N LEU A 119 -7.21 -13.65 -11.95
CA LEU A 119 -6.68 -12.29 -11.81
C LEU A 119 -7.50 -11.17 -12.47
N PRO A 120 -8.82 -11.09 -12.33
CA PRO A 120 -9.57 -9.98 -12.93
C PRO A 120 -9.15 -8.65 -12.30
N PRO A 121 -9.04 -7.56 -13.08
CA PRO A 121 -8.51 -6.27 -12.61
C PRO A 121 -9.15 -5.76 -11.31
N TRP A 122 -10.46 -5.89 -11.17
CA TRP A 122 -11.18 -5.39 -9.99
C TRP A 122 -10.79 -6.09 -8.68
N THR A 123 -10.50 -7.41 -8.71
CA THR A 123 -10.03 -8.13 -7.51
C THR A 123 -8.63 -7.68 -7.10
N VAL A 124 -7.73 -7.49 -8.07
CA VAL A 124 -6.37 -7.01 -7.82
C VAL A 124 -6.38 -5.59 -7.23
N ILE A 125 -7.27 -4.71 -7.72
CA ILE A 125 -7.43 -3.34 -7.21
C ILE A 125 -7.95 -3.37 -5.77
N LEU A 126 -8.97 -4.18 -5.47
CA LEU A 126 -9.51 -4.33 -4.12
C LEU A 126 -8.48 -4.94 -3.16
N HIS A 127 -7.72 -5.94 -3.62
CA HIS A 127 -6.64 -6.55 -2.86
C HIS A 127 -5.55 -5.53 -2.52
N LEU A 128 -5.09 -4.71 -3.48
CA LEU A 128 -4.12 -3.65 -3.20
C LEU A 128 -4.70 -2.58 -2.27
N GLY A 129 -5.94 -2.12 -2.50
CA GLY A 129 -6.61 -1.14 -1.64
C GLY A 129 -6.69 -1.60 -0.19
N THR A 130 -7.09 -2.85 0.03
CA THR A 130 -7.14 -3.47 1.36
C THR A 130 -5.75 -3.60 1.98
N ALA A 131 -4.71 -3.94 1.20
CA ALA A 131 -3.31 -3.96 1.66
C ALA A 131 -2.84 -2.58 2.14
N MET A 132 -3.19 -1.50 1.42
CA MET A 132 -2.88 -0.13 1.82
C MET A 132 -3.59 0.26 3.13
N LEU A 133 -4.85 -0.15 3.32
CA LEU A 133 -5.58 0.07 4.57
C LEU A 133 -4.98 -0.74 5.74
N LEU A 134 -4.55 -1.97 5.49
CA LEU A 134 -3.85 -2.78 6.49
C LEU A 134 -2.54 -2.12 6.91
N LEU A 135 -1.71 -1.67 5.95
CA LEU A 135 -0.48 -0.94 6.21
C LEU A 135 -0.73 0.31 7.06
N ALA A 136 -1.72 1.13 6.69
CA ALA A 136 -2.11 2.32 7.44
C ALA A 136 -2.51 1.96 8.87
N THR A 137 -3.34 0.93 9.06
CA THR A 137 -3.80 0.48 10.38
C THR A 137 -2.66 0.01 11.27
N LEU A 138 -1.66 -0.69 10.71
CA LEU A 138 -0.47 -1.13 11.44
C LEU A 138 0.43 0.05 11.84
N ILE A 139 0.59 1.06 10.97
CA ILE A 139 1.30 2.30 11.30
C ILE A 139 0.58 3.05 12.45
N VAL A 140 -0.74 3.16 12.37
CA VAL A 140 -1.58 3.76 13.43
C VAL A 140 -1.40 3.00 14.75
N ALA A 141 -1.48 1.66 14.72
CA ALA A 141 -1.27 0.81 15.89
C ALA A 141 0.10 1.04 16.54
N ALA A 142 1.15 1.18 15.73
CA ALA A 142 2.51 1.43 16.20
C ALA A 142 2.69 2.83 16.82
N LYS A 143 2.06 3.85 16.24
CA LYS A 143 2.21 5.26 16.64
C LYS A 143 1.34 5.66 17.82
N LEU A 144 0.11 5.16 17.90
CA LEU A 144 -0.84 5.52 18.96
C LEU A 144 -0.64 4.72 20.26
N THR A 145 0.39 3.90 20.35
CA THR A 145 0.73 3.18 21.59
C THR A 145 1.29 4.17 22.63
N PRO A 146 0.71 4.30 23.84
CA PRO A 146 1.24 5.20 24.89
C PRO A 146 2.69 4.88 25.23
N GLY A 147 3.50 5.91 25.37
CA GLY A 147 4.92 5.81 25.64
C GLY A 147 5.81 5.60 24.42
N ALA A 148 5.26 5.62 23.20
CA ALA A 148 6.06 5.53 21.98
C ALA A 148 6.75 6.84 21.57
N SER A 149 6.28 7.99 22.04
CA SER A 149 6.96 9.30 21.90
C SER A 149 6.48 10.26 22.99
N PRO A 150 7.36 10.83 23.80
CA PRO A 150 7.03 11.98 24.61
C PRO A 150 7.18 13.23 23.73
N GLY A 151 6.11 13.92 23.47
CA GLY A 151 6.22 15.27 23.00
C GLY A 151 5.39 15.64 21.78
N ILE A 152 4.56 16.62 22.07
CA ILE A 152 3.80 17.55 21.26
C ILE A 152 2.38 17.08 20.94
N PRO A 153 1.40 17.38 21.82
CA PRO A 153 0.01 17.40 21.45
C PRO A 153 -0.29 18.74 20.73
N ARG A 154 0.09 18.83 19.48
CA ARG A 154 -0.50 19.78 18.54
C ARG A 154 -1.26 18.96 17.55
N THR A 155 -2.57 18.82 17.78
CA THR A 155 -3.49 18.29 16.79
C THR A 155 -3.27 19.05 15.48
N PRO A 156 -2.84 18.38 14.41
CA PRO A 156 -2.80 19.03 13.10
C PRO A 156 -4.22 19.50 12.77
N PRO A 157 -4.38 20.49 11.89
CA PRO A 157 -5.68 20.70 11.27
C PRO A 157 -6.03 19.39 10.55
N LEU A 158 -6.85 18.56 11.21
CA LEU A 158 -7.14 17.19 10.82
C LEU A 158 -7.72 17.12 9.40
N ARG A 159 -8.52 18.13 9.02
CA ARG A 159 -9.16 18.18 7.71
C ARG A 159 -8.19 18.17 6.51
N PRO A 160 -7.18 19.08 6.43
CA PRO A 160 -6.22 19.04 5.29
C PRO A 160 -5.45 17.73 5.20
N ALA A 161 -5.05 17.16 6.33
CA ALA A 161 -4.33 15.90 6.36
C ALA A 161 -5.20 14.71 5.88
N LEU A 162 -6.47 14.67 6.28
CA LEU A 162 -7.43 13.65 5.82
C LEU A 162 -7.74 13.78 4.32
N TYR A 163 -7.84 15.01 3.79
CA TYR A 163 -8.02 15.21 2.34
C TYR A 163 -6.79 14.73 1.55
N ALA A 164 -5.56 15.01 2.02
CA ALA A 164 -4.35 14.49 1.41
C ALA A 164 -4.31 12.96 1.42
N LEU A 165 -4.70 12.35 2.55
CA LEU A 165 -4.77 10.90 2.69
C LEU A 165 -5.81 10.28 1.74
N ALA A 166 -7.03 10.84 1.68
CA ALA A 166 -8.08 10.37 0.79
C ALA A 166 -7.67 10.49 -0.69
N LEU A 167 -7.10 11.63 -1.08
CA LEU A 167 -6.61 11.86 -2.43
C LEU A 167 -5.46 10.92 -2.79
N GLY A 168 -4.53 10.67 -1.86
CA GLY A 168 -3.46 9.68 -2.02
C GLY A 168 -4.00 8.27 -2.23
N PHE A 169 -5.02 7.86 -1.45
CA PHE A 169 -5.66 6.55 -1.62
C PHE A 169 -6.32 6.40 -2.98
N VAL A 170 -7.12 7.40 -3.40
CA VAL A 170 -7.74 7.41 -4.72
C VAL A 170 -6.69 7.35 -5.83
N THR A 171 -5.58 8.11 -5.71
CA THR A 171 -4.47 8.09 -6.67
C THR A 171 -3.87 6.69 -6.80
N VAL A 172 -3.67 5.98 -5.69
CA VAL A 172 -3.17 4.59 -5.70
C VAL A 172 -4.15 3.65 -6.40
N LEU A 173 -5.46 3.75 -6.13
CA LEU A 173 -6.47 2.90 -6.77
C LEU A 173 -6.53 3.14 -8.29
N PHE A 174 -6.48 4.40 -8.74
CA PHE A 174 -6.42 4.72 -10.17
C PHE A 174 -5.10 4.25 -10.82
N GLY A 175 -3.99 4.29 -10.09
CA GLY A 175 -2.72 3.68 -10.54
C GLY A 175 -2.83 2.17 -10.71
N ALA A 176 -3.48 1.50 -9.77
CA ALA A 176 -3.77 0.08 -9.88
C ALA A 176 -4.70 -0.23 -11.07
N LEU A 177 -5.74 0.58 -11.27
CA LEU A 177 -6.63 0.45 -12.43
C LEU A 177 -5.85 0.62 -13.74
N THR A 178 -5.01 1.66 -13.85
CA THR A 178 -4.15 1.90 -15.02
C THR A 178 -3.26 0.70 -15.32
N ALA A 179 -2.65 0.13 -14.28
CA ALA A 179 -1.73 -0.99 -14.42
C ALA A 179 -2.43 -2.31 -14.80
N ASN A 180 -3.61 -2.60 -14.25
CA ASN A 180 -4.30 -3.87 -14.43
C ASN A 180 -5.22 -3.93 -15.65
N LEU A 181 -5.59 -2.78 -16.22
CA LEU A 181 -6.30 -2.71 -17.51
C LEU A 181 -5.36 -2.57 -18.71
N GLY A 182 -4.03 -2.59 -18.52
CA GLY A 182 -3.07 -2.37 -19.59
C GLY A 182 -3.03 -0.91 -20.09
N ALA A 183 -3.62 0.03 -19.34
CA ALA A 183 -3.68 1.44 -19.72
C ALA A 183 -2.33 2.18 -19.59
N ALA A 184 -1.33 1.54 -18.96
CA ALA A 184 -0.02 2.17 -18.76
C ALA A 184 0.67 2.58 -20.07
N SER A 185 0.54 1.77 -21.12
CA SER A 185 1.11 2.04 -22.47
C SER A 185 0.28 2.98 -23.34
N ALA A 186 -0.92 3.37 -22.90
CA ALA A 186 -1.81 4.23 -23.67
C ALA A 186 -1.37 5.70 -23.72
N CYS A 187 -0.54 6.16 -22.74
CA CYS A 187 0.03 7.51 -22.66
C CYS A 187 1.55 7.43 -22.53
N LEU A 188 2.28 7.47 -23.63
CA LEU A 188 3.74 7.31 -23.66
C LEU A 188 4.52 8.58 -23.39
N GLY A 189 3.92 9.78 -23.56
CA GLY A 189 4.56 11.05 -23.26
C GLY A 189 4.48 11.45 -21.76
N PHE A 190 5.28 12.43 -21.36
CA PHE A 190 5.25 13.06 -20.04
C PHE A 190 5.63 14.54 -20.15
N PRO A 191 4.95 15.47 -19.46
CA PRO A 191 3.85 15.29 -18.52
C PRO A 191 2.48 15.05 -19.18
N LEU A 192 2.35 15.33 -20.46
CA LEU A 192 1.12 15.18 -21.24
C LEU A 192 0.90 13.72 -21.70
N CYS A 193 -0.33 13.39 -22.08
CA CYS A 193 -0.67 12.11 -22.65
C CYS A 193 -0.54 12.18 -24.18
N ASN A 194 0.53 11.62 -24.76
CA ASN A 194 0.82 11.68 -26.20
C ASN A 194 0.73 13.12 -26.74
N ASP A 195 1.37 14.07 -26.02
CA ASP A 195 1.42 15.51 -26.30
C ASP A 195 0.06 16.24 -26.26
N GLN A 196 -1.00 15.55 -25.81
CA GLN A 196 -2.35 16.11 -25.65
C GLN A 196 -2.61 16.47 -24.19
N PHE A 197 -3.17 17.67 -23.98
CA PHE A 197 -3.61 18.13 -22.68
C PHE A 197 -4.88 17.37 -22.21
N ILE A 198 -5.80 17.11 -23.14
CA ILE A 198 -6.95 16.22 -22.92
C ILE A 198 -6.87 15.16 -24.03
N PRO A 199 -6.63 13.90 -23.72
CA PRO A 199 -6.52 12.86 -24.74
C PRO A 199 -7.86 12.63 -25.44
N ALA A 200 -7.84 12.61 -26.77
CA ALA A 200 -9.00 12.34 -27.60
C ALA A 200 -9.12 10.86 -28.01
N GLY A 201 -8.29 9.99 -27.44
CA GLY A 201 -8.19 8.59 -27.85
C GLY A 201 -9.10 7.63 -27.09
N SER A 202 -8.61 6.39 -26.89
CA SER A 202 -9.36 5.30 -26.27
C SER A 202 -9.66 5.54 -24.78
N TYR A 203 -10.60 4.77 -24.22
CA TYR A 203 -10.90 4.78 -22.78
C TYR A 203 -9.67 4.48 -21.91
N LEU A 204 -8.70 3.71 -22.41
CA LEU A 204 -7.44 3.42 -21.69
C LEU A 204 -6.59 4.69 -21.53
N GLN A 205 -6.55 5.58 -22.53
CA GLN A 205 -5.89 6.87 -22.39
C GLN A 205 -6.57 7.73 -21.32
N HIS A 206 -7.89 7.74 -21.27
CA HIS A 206 -8.63 8.49 -20.25
C HIS A 206 -8.39 7.94 -18.85
N ILE A 207 -8.29 6.61 -18.67
CA ILE A 207 -7.93 5.99 -17.37
C ILE A 207 -6.53 6.43 -16.94
N HIS A 208 -5.53 6.32 -17.82
CA HIS A 208 -4.17 6.74 -17.49
C HIS A 208 -4.08 8.25 -17.22
N TRP A 209 -4.76 9.05 -18.03
CA TRP A 209 -4.83 10.51 -17.85
C TRP A 209 -5.48 10.88 -16.52
N THR A 210 -6.58 10.24 -16.16
CA THR A 210 -7.25 10.45 -14.87
C THR A 210 -6.34 10.13 -13.69
N HIS A 211 -5.56 9.04 -13.76
CA HIS A 211 -4.53 8.75 -12.76
C HIS A 211 -3.52 9.89 -12.64
N ARG A 212 -3.02 10.43 -13.77
CA ARG A 212 -2.09 11.57 -13.76
C ARG A 212 -2.72 12.82 -13.16
N LEU A 213 -3.99 13.11 -13.47
CA LEU A 213 -4.71 14.25 -12.88
C LEU A 213 -4.78 14.14 -11.35
N PHE A 214 -5.11 12.96 -10.82
CA PHE A 214 -5.08 12.72 -9.38
C PHE A 214 -3.67 12.90 -8.80
N ALA A 215 -2.64 12.43 -9.48
CA ALA A 215 -1.25 12.59 -9.04
C ALA A 215 -0.81 14.07 -9.03
N TYR A 216 -1.15 14.84 -10.07
CA TYR A 216 -0.86 16.29 -10.14
C TYR A 216 -1.65 17.06 -9.06
N THR A 217 -2.92 16.71 -8.85
CA THR A 217 -3.75 17.30 -7.80
C THR A 217 -3.18 16.99 -6.42
N LEU A 218 -2.74 15.74 -6.19
CA LEU A 218 -2.08 15.34 -4.94
C LEU A 218 -0.80 16.17 -4.73
N PHE A 219 0.03 16.31 -5.75
CA PHE A 219 1.26 17.12 -5.66
C PHE A 219 0.95 18.57 -5.29
N ALA A 220 0.06 19.23 -6.04
CA ALA A 220 -0.32 20.61 -5.76
C ALA A 220 -0.91 20.78 -4.34
N TYR A 221 -1.76 19.82 -3.94
CA TYR A 221 -2.39 19.84 -2.63
C TYR A 221 -1.38 19.65 -1.48
N VAL A 222 -0.45 18.70 -1.59
CA VAL A 222 0.53 18.47 -0.51
C VAL A 222 1.54 19.61 -0.42
N VAL A 223 1.91 20.27 -1.53
CA VAL A 223 2.72 21.50 -1.54
C VAL A 223 1.99 22.62 -0.81
N TRP A 224 0.72 22.88 -1.16
CA TRP A 224 -0.11 23.86 -0.48
C TRP A 224 -0.23 23.56 1.02
N TRP A 225 -0.48 22.30 1.39
CA TRP A 225 -0.57 21.88 2.79
C TRP A 225 0.76 22.06 3.53
N ALA A 226 1.88 21.67 2.91
CA ALA A 226 3.22 21.83 3.49
C ALA A 226 3.57 23.30 3.73
N ALA A 227 3.28 24.17 2.73
CA ALA A 227 3.53 25.62 2.84
C ALA A 227 2.72 26.29 3.97
N ARG A 228 1.53 25.73 4.29
CA ARG A 228 0.69 26.24 5.39
C ARG A 228 0.92 25.54 6.73
N SER A 229 1.64 24.43 6.70
CA SER A 229 1.95 23.66 7.90
C SER A 229 3.24 24.17 8.54
N LYS A 230 3.23 24.32 9.87
CA LYS A 230 4.45 24.60 10.64
C LYS A 230 5.22 23.33 11.02
N ARG A 231 4.85 22.16 10.42
CA ARG A 231 5.41 20.84 10.72
C ARG A 231 6.29 20.36 9.57
N PRO A 232 7.35 19.57 9.85
CA PRO A 232 8.18 18.98 8.80
C PRO A 232 7.50 17.83 8.06
N GLY A 233 6.53 17.14 8.68
CA GLY A 233 5.88 15.94 8.11
C GLY A 233 5.36 16.12 6.68
N PRO A 234 4.56 17.17 6.36
CA PRO A 234 4.10 17.41 5.00
C PRO A 234 5.21 17.63 3.96
N TRP A 235 6.36 18.20 4.36
CA TRP A 235 7.50 18.38 3.47
C TRP A 235 8.18 17.06 3.10
N TYR A 236 8.21 16.07 4.00
CA TYR A 236 8.64 14.70 3.63
C TYR A 236 7.69 14.07 2.61
N VAL A 237 6.37 14.31 2.73
CA VAL A 237 5.40 13.85 1.73
C VAL A 237 5.68 14.52 0.39
N VAL A 238 5.91 15.85 0.34
CA VAL A 238 6.28 16.58 -0.89
C VAL A 238 7.51 15.97 -1.55
N ALA A 239 8.58 15.72 -0.79
CA ALA A 239 9.81 15.13 -1.32
C ALA A 239 9.56 13.74 -1.94
N LEU A 240 8.75 12.89 -1.28
CA LEU A 240 8.39 11.58 -1.80
C LEU A 240 7.48 11.66 -3.03
N VAL A 241 6.56 12.62 -3.11
CA VAL A 241 5.71 12.81 -4.29
C VAL A 241 6.53 13.33 -5.48
N ILE A 242 7.53 14.18 -5.25
CA ILE A 242 8.49 14.59 -6.29
C ILE A 242 9.28 13.37 -6.80
N LEU A 243 9.81 12.56 -5.89
CA LEU A 243 10.51 11.32 -6.27
C LEU A 243 9.59 10.38 -7.05
N GLN A 244 8.34 10.22 -6.63
CA GLN A 244 7.33 9.41 -7.32
C GLN A 244 7.07 9.91 -8.74
N GLY A 245 6.97 11.24 -8.92
CA GLY A 245 6.83 11.87 -10.23
C GLY A 245 8.05 11.65 -11.13
N ALA A 246 9.26 11.76 -10.57
CA ALA A 246 10.51 11.49 -11.29
C ALA A 246 10.62 10.02 -11.75
N VAL A 247 10.30 9.08 -10.86
CA VAL A 247 10.26 7.64 -11.19
C VAL A 247 9.18 7.36 -12.24
N ALA A 248 8.00 8.00 -12.15
CA ALA A 248 6.93 7.85 -13.13
C ALA A 248 7.34 8.37 -14.51
N ALA A 249 7.98 9.56 -14.57
CA ALA A 249 8.50 10.13 -15.80
C ALA A 249 9.56 9.22 -16.44
N ALA A 250 10.55 8.79 -15.66
CA ALA A 250 11.57 7.86 -16.12
C ALA A 250 10.95 6.54 -16.63
N MET A 251 9.98 5.98 -15.91
CA MET A 251 9.28 4.75 -16.28
C MET A 251 8.56 4.89 -17.63
N VAL A 252 7.80 5.97 -17.83
CA VAL A 252 7.02 6.18 -19.05
C VAL A 252 7.95 6.48 -20.24
N LEU A 253 8.93 7.38 -20.06
CA LEU A 253 9.84 7.81 -21.14
C LEU A 253 10.81 6.71 -21.57
N SER A 254 11.09 5.72 -20.72
CA SER A 254 11.94 4.56 -21.05
C SER A 254 11.16 3.32 -21.52
N GLY A 255 9.86 3.43 -21.79
CA GLY A 255 9.05 2.32 -22.33
C GLY A 255 8.63 1.29 -21.27
N LEU A 256 8.39 1.72 -20.03
CA LEU A 256 7.83 0.92 -18.95
C LEU A 256 8.70 -0.28 -18.50
N PRO A 257 10.01 -0.16 -18.28
CA PRO A 257 10.84 -1.28 -17.85
C PRO A 257 10.41 -1.79 -16.48
N GLN A 258 10.43 -3.10 -16.30
CA GLN A 258 9.96 -3.78 -15.08
C GLN A 258 10.58 -3.23 -13.78
N PRO A 259 11.90 -2.94 -13.69
CA PRO A 259 12.49 -2.37 -12.48
C PRO A 259 11.89 -1.01 -12.09
N LEU A 260 11.61 -0.14 -13.07
CA LEU A 260 11.00 1.16 -12.81
C LEU A 260 9.51 1.03 -12.43
N GLN A 261 8.79 0.04 -12.96
CA GLN A 261 7.44 -0.26 -12.49
C GLN A 261 7.44 -0.70 -11.01
N ALA A 262 8.38 -1.57 -10.61
CA ALA A 262 8.53 -2.00 -9.21
C ALA A 262 8.94 -0.80 -8.31
N ALA A 263 9.87 0.03 -8.75
CA ALA A 263 10.29 1.24 -8.04
C ALA A 263 9.11 2.22 -7.88
N HIS A 264 8.27 2.40 -8.92
CA HIS A 264 7.08 3.24 -8.86
C HIS A 264 6.09 2.77 -7.79
N VAL A 265 5.86 1.46 -7.67
CA VAL A 265 5.00 0.91 -6.61
C VAL A 265 5.65 1.07 -5.23
N ALA A 266 6.96 0.84 -5.12
CA ALA A 266 7.68 1.02 -3.86
C ALA A 266 7.60 2.47 -3.35
N VAL A 267 7.93 3.45 -4.19
CA VAL A 267 7.85 4.86 -3.81
C VAL A 267 6.39 5.28 -3.56
N GLY A 268 5.43 4.80 -4.34
CA GLY A 268 4.00 5.05 -4.10
C GLY A 268 3.53 4.53 -2.74
N GLY A 269 3.97 3.34 -2.33
CA GLY A 269 3.73 2.80 -0.99
C GLY A 269 4.40 3.63 0.11
N ALA A 270 5.59 4.18 -0.14
CA ALA A 270 6.27 5.09 0.79
C ALA A 270 5.53 6.43 0.90
N VAL A 271 5.02 7.00 -0.21
CA VAL A 271 4.14 8.19 -0.18
C VAL A 271 2.91 7.92 0.68
N TRP A 272 2.26 6.78 0.51
CA TRP A 272 1.11 6.39 1.33
C TRP A 272 1.46 6.31 2.81
N ALA A 273 2.54 5.62 3.17
CA ALA A 273 3.00 5.50 4.56
C ALA A 273 3.33 6.88 5.17
N ALA A 274 3.98 7.76 4.39
CA ALA A 274 4.31 9.12 4.82
C ALA A 274 3.05 9.99 5.02
N LEU A 275 2.03 9.85 4.16
CA LEU A 275 0.73 10.50 4.34
C LEU A 275 0.07 10.07 5.64
N VAL A 276 0.03 8.75 5.92
CA VAL A 276 -0.50 8.21 7.18
C VAL A 276 0.27 8.78 8.38
N LEU A 277 1.60 8.81 8.31
CA LEU A 277 2.45 9.35 9.38
C LEU A 277 2.27 10.85 9.59
N ALA A 278 2.02 11.60 8.54
CA ALA A 278 1.82 13.05 8.60
C ALA A 278 0.45 13.45 9.20
N VAL A 279 -0.53 12.54 9.17
CA VAL A 279 -1.85 12.69 9.84
C VAL A 279 -1.74 12.48 11.35
N LEU A 280 -0.81 11.65 11.79
CA LEU A 280 -0.59 11.26 13.19
C LEU A 280 0.37 12.22 13.91
#